data_d5b667f6fbb37b6b53d863eb548539d9
#
_entry.id   d5b667f6fbb37b6b53d863eb548539d9
#
_cell.length_a   1.000
_cell.length_b   1.000
_cell.length_c   1.000
_cell.angle_alpha   90.00
_cell.angle_beta   90.00
_cell.angle_gamma   90.00
#
_symmetry.space_group_name_H-M   'P 1'
#
loop_
_entity.id
_entity.type
_entity.pdbx_description
1 polymer ?
#
loop_
_entity_poly.entity_id
_entity_poly.type
_entity_poly.pdbx_seq_one_letter_code
_entity_poly.pdbx_strand_id
1 'polypeptide(L)'
;MKLIKALFGRTALTVLAILLQLFVSIALVWLMDIIIHAAIGDSIMVGPYTLPTVIIAAADIIIALVTSVRIVVRDMSPDEKMSWLVVLVFAPIIGSLLYLFFSHTYLPRAKALLHMDIQARSAKYYTCKDDCSDALGEYVRCSRFITDTSGSRPHRYSDVAYLPSGEAFWEKLKEELEKAEKYIFMEYFIIERGKMWDEVEHILERKIAEGVAVKVMYDDIGNLTHAKRGFWKELRAKGIECLRFNPLRPVLSAVHNNRDHRKITVIDGKTAFVGGVNFADDYINETHTLGQWKDCAVMVRGEAVQPLTIMFLTMYDSQDITRLENYDEFMPEYYEYFDEEGIVQPFADGPRPLYPTHVAENVILDMINGAKKYIYITTPYLIINYNLQSALCRAAMSGVDVRIVTPRIPDKKIVFWITRRNYKKLLRCGVRIYEYLPGFIHAKTYISDDTVGMVGTINMDYRSLVHHYECGVWMYKTACLEDIRRDVERTLTECEEMTPETARQSVPKRVISAIGSLFAPML
;
A
#
# COMPACT_ATOMS: atom_id res chain seq x y z
N MET A 1 -40.06 12.72 18.03
CA MET A 1 -38.96 11.76 17.90
C MET A 1 -39.18 10.71 16.79
N LYS A 2 -40.35 10.10 16.61
CA LYS A 2 -40.64 9.16 15.49
C LYS A 2 -40.62 9.83 14.12
N LEU A 3 -41.13 11.06 13.97
CA LEU A 3 -41.15 11.82 12.72
C LEU A 3 -39.73 12.23 12.28
N ILE A 4 -38.85 12.61 13.21
CA ILE A 4 -37.43 12.94 12.94
C ILE A 4 -36.66 11.69 12.55
N LYS A 5 -36.91 10.52 13.16
CA LYS A 5 -36.32 9.24 12.72
C LYS A 5 -36.81 8.80 11.35
N ALA A 6 -38.03 9.10 10.96
CA ALA A 6 -38.56 8.82 9.63
C ALA A 6 -37.96 9.76 8.57
N LEU A 7 -37.82 11.06 8.87
CA LEU A 7 -37.19 12.05 7.98
C LEU A 7 -35.67 11.84 7.79
N PHE A 8 -34.97 11.28 8.78
CA PHE A 8 -33.54 10.95 8.71
C PHE A 8 -33.27 9.45 8.58
N GLY A 9 -34.26 8.66 8.25
CA GLY A 9 -34.10 7.25 7.89
C GLY A 9 -33.30 7.10 6.58
N ARG A 10 -32.59 5.96 6.43
CA ARG A 10 -31.76 5.69 5.23
C ARG A 10 -32.56 5.89 3.93
N THR A 11 -33.80 5.44 3.88
CA THR A 11 -34.68 5.57 2.72
C THR A 11 -35.02 7.05 2.42
N ALA A 12 -35.32 7.84 3.45
CA ALA A 12 -35.63 9.27 3.29
C ALA A 12 -34.40 10.06 2.83
N LEU A 13 -33.20 9.75 3.36
CA LEU A 13 -31.94 10.36 2.91
C LEU A 13 -31.62 9.98 1.46
N THR A 14 -31.88 8.74 1.05
CA THR A 14 -31.69 8.31 -0.35
C THR A 14 -32.67 9.02 -1.28
N VAL A 15 -33.93 9.12 -0.91
CA VAL A 15 -34.94 9.86 -1.68
C VAL A 15 -34.59 11.35 -1.77
N LEU A 16 -34.16 11.96 -0.66
CA LEU A 16 -33.72 13.36 -0.62
C LEU A 16 -32.50 13.59 -1.51
N ALA A 17 -31.53 12.67 -1.53
CA ALA A 17 -30.35 12.73 -2.40
C ALA A 17 -30.75 12.64 -3.89
N ILE A 18 -31.67 11.75 -4.23
CA ILE A 18 -32.20 11.62 -5.61
C ILE A 18 -32.96 12.89 -6.02
N LEU A 19 -33.79 13.43 -5.13
CA LEU A 19 -34.53 14.68 -5.40
C LEU A 19 -33.58 15.88 -5.54
N LEU A 20 -32.56 15.97 -4.70
CA LEU A 20 -31.51 16.99 -4.79
C LEU A 20 -30.75 16.89 -6.11
N GLN A 21 -30.40 15.67 -6.52
CA GLN A 21 -29.76 15.39 -7.79
C GLN A 21 -30.61 15.82 -8.98
N LEU A 22 -31.88 15.44 -9.00
CA LEU A 22 -32.83 15.87 -10.05
C LEU A 22 -32.92 17.39 -10.10
N PHE A 23 -33.02 18.04 -8.94
CA PHE A 23 -33.04 19.50 -8.85
C PHE A 23 -31.77 20.13 -9.39
N VAL A 24 -30.57 19.62 -9.00
CA VAL A 24 -29.29 20.14 -9.49
C VAL A 24 -29.16 19.91 -11.00
N SER A 25 -29.55 18.74 -11.52
CA SER A 25 -29.51 18.46 -12.97
C SER A 25 -30.43 19.39 -13.74
N ILE A 26 -31.65 19.59 -13.28
CA ILE A 26 -32.62 20.53 -13.90
C ILE A 26 -32.10 21.97 -13.86
N ALA A 27 -31.54 22.39 -12.70
CA ALA A 27 -30.96 23.73 -12.54
C ALA A 27 -29.75 23.96 -13.45
N LEU A 28 -28.91 22.96 -13.66
CA LEU A 28 -27.78 23.02 -14.59
C LEU A 28 -28.24 23.13 -16.05
N VAL A 29 -29.21 22.34 -16.45
CA VAL A 29 -29.82 22.42 -17.82
C VAL A 29 -30.43 23.81 -18.04
N TRP A 30 -31.17 24.32 -17.05
CA TRP A 30 -31.76 25.66 -17.11
C TRP A 30 -30.70 26.77 -17.15
N LEU A 31 -29.65 26.70 -16.31
CA LEU A 31 -28.56 27.67 -16.36
C LEU A 31 -27.79 27.60 -17.69
N MET A 32 -27.58 26.42 -18.23
CA MET A 32 -26.95 26.22 -19.53
C MET A 32 -27.80 26.80 -20.65
N ASP A 33 -29.13 26.64 -20.58
CA ASP A 33 -30.06 27.24 -21.55
C ASP A 33 -29.99 28.76 -21.53
N ILE A 34 -29.96 29.39 -20.35
CA ILE A 34 -29.77 30.86 -20.21
C ILE A 34 -28.45 31.30 -20.85
N ILE A 35 -27.36 30.60 -20.60
CA ILE A 35 -26.03 30.94 -21.14
C ILE A 35 -26.03 30.82 -22.67
N ILE A 36 -26.59 29.74 -23.21
CA ILE A 36 -26.66 29.48 -24.63
C ILE A 36 -27.57 30.54 -25.32
N HIS A 37 -28.71 30.84 -24.71
CA HIS A 37 -29.62 31.86 -25.23
C HIS A 37 -28.97 33.25 -25.23
N ALA A 38 -28.23 33.59 -24.19
CA ALA A 38 -27.48 34.85 -24.11
C ALA A 38 -26.32 34.90 -25.12
N ALA A 39 -25.71 33.81 -25.49
CA ALA A 39 -24.54 33.73 -26.37
C ALA A 39 -24.91 33.65 -27.87
N ILE A 40 -25.99 32.98 -28.23
CA ILE A 40 -26.34 32.64 -29.60
C ILE A 40 -27.60 33.38 -30.07
N GLY A 41 -28.38 33.98 -29.16
CA GLY A 41 -29.65 34.66 -29.46
C GLY A 41 -30.79 33.67 -29.75
N ASP A 42 -31.78 34.10 -30.56
CA ASP A 42 -32.97 33.30 -30.88
C ASP A 42 -32.60 32.08 -31.71
N SER A 43 -32.38 30.95 -31.07
CA SER A 43 -32.17 29.65 -31.65
C SER A 43 -33.50 28.90 -31.75
N ILE A 44 -33.51 27.82 -32.55
CA ILE A 44 -34.69 26.95 -32.68
C ILE A 44 -35.06 26.43 -31.28
N MET A 45 -36.34 26.66 -30.89
CA MET A 45 -36.87 26.20 -29.61
C MET A 45 -37.43 24.78 -29.72
N VAL A 46 -37.17 23.95 -28.72
CA VAL A 46 -37.74 22.60 -28.53
C VAL A 46 -38.41 22.58 -27.17
N GLY A 47 -39.70 22.81 -27.13
CA GLY A 47 -40.43 23.05 -25.89
C GLY A 47 -39.96 24.34 -25.22
N PRO A 48 -39.64 24.30 -23.90
CA PRO A 48 -39.16 25.46 -23.16
C PRO A 48 -37.66 25.75 -23.33
N TYR A 49 -36.90 24.91 -24.07
CA TYR A 49 -35.45 24.98 -24.18
C TYR A 49 -34.98 25.23 -25.60
N THR A 50 -33.79 25.78 -25.76
CA THR A 50 -33.14 25.94 -27.06
C THR A 50 -32.70 24.57 -27.60
N LEU A 51 -32.71 24.37 -28.91
CA LEU A 51 -32.27 23.12 -29.57
C LEU A 51 -30.83 22.71 -29.14
N PRO A 52 -29.83 23.63 -29.05
CA PRO A 52 -28.51 23.27 -28.55
C PRO A 52 -28.53 22.71 -27.13
N THR A 53 -29.34 23.28 -26.23
CA THR A 53 -29.50 22.79 -24.85
C THR A 53 -30.02 21.36 -24.81
N VAL A 54 -31.03 21.06 -25.62
CA VAL A 54 -31.61 19.70 -25.72
C VAL A 54 -30.58 18.71 -26.27
N ILE A 55 -29.80 19.09 -27.28
CA ILE A 55 -28.75 18.23 -27.87
C ILE A 55 -27.66 17.94 -26.81
N ILE A 56 -27.19 18.95 -26.09
CA ILE A 56 -26.13 18.79 -25.06
C ILE A 56 -26.65 17.90 -23.92
N ALA A 57 -27.87 18.12 -23.44
CA ALA A 57 -28.48 17.29 -22.41
C ALA A 57 -28.67 15.82 -22.85
N ALA A 58 -29.10 15.60 -24.06
CA ALA A 58 -29.21 14.26 -24.63
C ALA A 58 -27.84 13.58 -24.77
N ALA A 59 -26.81 14.31 -25.23
CA ALA A 59 -25.44 13.81 -25.32
C ALA A 59 -24.89 13.45 -23.93
N ASP A 60 -25.15 14.27 -22.91
CA ASP A 60 -24.74 14.01 -21.52
C ASP A 60 -25.35 12.70 -20.99
N ILE A 61 -26.62 12.50 -21.16
CA ILE A 61 -27.34 11.27 -20.78
C ILE A 61 -26.73 10.05 -21.48
N ILE A 62 -26.46 10.15 -22.79
CA ILE A 62 -25.87 9.05 -23.56
C ILE A 62 -24.44 8.74 -23.05
N ILE A 63 -23.63 9.77 -22.85
CA ILE A 63 -22.26 9.60 -22.34
C ILE A 63 -22.29 8.95 -20.95
N ALA A 64 -23.16 9.43 -20.05
CA ALA A 64 -23.29 8.86 -18.71
C ALA A 64 -23.76 7.40 -18.74
N LEU A 65 -24.72 7.06 -19.61
CA LEU A 65 -25.20 5.69 -19.80
C LEU A 65 -24.08 4.77 -20.32
N VAL A 66 -23.39 5.18 -21.39
CA VAL A 66 -22.26 4.42 -21.95
C VAL A 66 -21.16 4.23 -20.92
N THR A 67 -20.84 5.27 -20.15
CA THR A 67 -19.82 5.20 -19.10
C THR A 67 -20.27 4.27 -17.97
N SER A 68 -21.55 4.31 -17.56
CA SER A 68 -22.11 3.40 -16.56
C SER A 68 -22.01 1.94 -16.99
N VAL A 69 -22.36 1.64 -18.23
CA VAL A 69 -22.23 0.28 -18.79
C VAL A 69 -20.75 -0.15 -18.79
N ARG A 70 -19.84 0.72 -19.19
CA ARG A 70 -18.39 0.43 -19.14
C ARG A 70 -17.91 0.12 -17.73
N ILE A 71 -18.36 0.87 -16.72
CA ILE A 71 -18.01 0.62 -15.31
C ILE A 71 -18.52 -0.77 -14.87
N VAL A 72 -19.77 -1.09 -15.17
CA VAL A 72 -20.38 -2.37 -14.77
C VAL A 72 -19.67 -3.57 -15.40
N VAL A 73 -19.36 -3.48 -16.70
CA VAL A 73 -18.75 -4.59 -17.46
C VAL A 73 -17.27 -4.77 -17.14
N ARG A 74 -16.57 -3.70 -16.76
CA ARG A 74 -15.12 -3.75 -16.50
C ARG A 74 -14.81 -4.62 -15.29
N ASP A 75 -13.66 -5.35 -15.34
CA ASP A 75 -13.12 -6.07 -14.20
C ASP A 75 -12.50 -5.09 -13.19
N MET A 76 -13.32 -4.67 -12.23
CA MET A 76 -12.98 -3.75 -11.13
C MET A 76 -13.63 -4.28 -9.85
N SER A 77 -13.10 -3.90 -8.69
CA SER A 77 -13.73 -4.24 -7.41
C SER A 77 -15.13 -3.63 -7.30
N PRO A 78 -16.07 -4.29 -6.59
CA PRO A 78 -17.41 -3.72 -6.38
C PRO A 78 -17.37 -2.33 -5.72
N ASP A 79 -16.43 -2.10 -4.82
CA ASP A 79 -16.26 -0.82 -4.12
C ASP A 79 -15.84 0.30 -5.09
N GLU A 80 -14.90 0.02 -6.00
CA GLU A 80 -14.51 0.97 -7.06
C GLU A 80 -15.67 1.27 -8.03
N LYS A 81 -16.41 0.22 -8.45
CA LYS A 81 -17.59 0.41 -9.32
C LYS A 81 -18.61 1.33 -8.67
N MET A 82 -18.93 1.09 -7.40
CA MET A 82 -19.87 1.92 -6.63
C MET A 82 -19.40 3.37 -6.54
N SER A 83 -18.10 3.59 -6.25
CA SER A 83 -17.51 4.93 -6.17
C SER A 83 -17.71 5.70 -7.49
N TRP A 84 -17.37 5.08 -8.62
CA TRP A 84 -17.52 5.68 -9.94
C TRP A 84 -18.98 5.94 -10.32
N LEU A 85 -19.88 4.99 -10.04
CA LEU A 85 -21.32 5.17 -10.31
C LEU A 85 -21.89 6.35 -9.50
N VAL A 86 -21.47 6.52 -8.25
CA VAL A 86 -21.91 7.67 -7.44
C VAL A 86 -21.41 8.98 -8.05
N VAL A 87 -20.13 9.04 -8.46
CA VAL A 87 -19.59 10.25 -9.14
C VAL A 87 -20.39 10.59 -10.40
N LEU A 88 -20.72 9.58 -11.22
CA LEU A 88 -21.53 9.78 -12.44
C LEU A 88 -22.94 10.28 -12.15
N VAL A 89 -23.55 9.78 -11.08
CA VAL A 89 -24.88 10.20 -10.66
C VAL A 89 -24.92 11.68 -10.28
N PHE A 90 -23.91 12.17 -9.54
CA PHE A 90 -23.87 13.57 -9.09
C PHE A 90 -23.29 14.55 -10.10
N ALA A 91 -22.46 14.10 -11.01
CA ALA A 91 -21.76 14.94 -11.99
C ALA A 91 -21.53 14.16 -13.30
N PRO A 92 -22.56 13.95 -14.15
CA PRO A 92 -22.47 13.05 -15.31
C PRO A 92 -21.32 13.41 -16.27
N ILE A 93 -21.24 14.63 -16.75
CA ILE A 93 -20.17 15.09 -17.67
C ILE A 93 -18.80 15.01 -16.98
N ILE A 94 -18.69 15.68 -15.83
CA ILE A 94 -17.42 15.74 -15.08
C ILE A 94 -17.02 14.34 -14.61
N GLY A 95 -17.99 13.55 -14.12
CA GLY A 95 -17.77 12.16 -13.68
C GLY A 95 -17.32 11.26 -14.81
N SER A 96 -17.89 11.40 -16.02
CA SER A 96 -17.44 10.66 -17.19
C SER A 96 -16.03 11.04 -17.62
N LEU A 97 -15.68 12.31 -17.57
CA LEU A 97 -14.31 12.79 -17.84
C LEU A 97 -13.33 12.30 -16.78
N LEU A 98 -13.68 12.44 -15.49
CA LEU A 98 -12.85 11.91 -14.40
C LEU A 98 -12.68 10.39 -14.54
N TYR A 99 -13.74 9.66 -14.86
CA TYR A 99 -13.64 8.22 -15.12
C TYR A 99 -12.68 7.91 -16.26
N LEU A 100 -12.75 8.66 -17.37
CA LEU A 100 -11.86 8.46 -18.51
C LEU A 100 -10.39 8.68 -18.15
N PHE A 101 -10.07 9.69 -17.33
CA PHE A 101 -8.69 10.02 -16.96
C PHE A 101 -8.17 9.24 -15.75
N PHE A 102 -9.01 8.89 -14.79
CA PHE A 102 -8.59 8.36 -13.48
C PHE A 102 -9.04 6.92 -13.19
N SER A 103 -9.92 6.31 -14.01
CA SER A 103 -10.32 4.92 -13.77
C SER A 103 -9.29 3.89 -14.21
N HIS A 104 -8.26 4.30 -14.95
CA HIS A 104 -7.22 3.40 -15.43
C HIS A 104 -6.14 3.26 -14.36
N THR A 105 -6.42 2.49 -13.30
CA THR A 105 -5.46 2.15 -12.24
C THR A 105 -4.42 1.13 -12.71
N TYR A 106 -4.70 0.44 -13.83
CA TYR A 106 -3.75 -0.48 -14.46
C TYR A 106 -2.55 0.25 -15.06
N LEU A 107 -1.41 -0.42 -15.04
CA LEU A 107 -0.24 0.08 -15.76
C LEU A 107 -0.56 0.29 -17.25
N PRO A 108 -0.03 1.35 -17.87
CA PRO A 108 -0.09 1.51 -19.33
C PRO A 108 0.47 0.27 -20.02
N ARG A 109 -0.19 -0.16 -21.11
CA ARG A 109 0.16 -1.39 -21.82
C ARG A 109 1.66 -1.56 -22.10
N ALA A 110 2.33 -0.49 -22.55
CA ALA A 110 3.76 -0.54 -22.83
C ALA A 110 4.60 -0.79 -21.56
N LYS A 111 4.26 -0.13 -20.43
CA LYS A 111 4.93 -0.37 -19.14
C LYS A 111 4.62 -1.78 -18.61
N ALA A 112 3.36 -2.22 -18.72
CA ALA A 112 2.98 -3.55 -18.29
C ALA A 112 3.74 -4.63 -19.06
N LEU A 113 3.82 -4.53 -20.39
CA LEU A 113 4.56 -5.47 -21.22
C LEU A 113 6.06 -5.48 -20.88
N LEU A 114 6.64 -4.30 -20.61
CA LEU A 114 8.02 -4.20 -20.17
C LEU A 114 8.26 -4.93 -18.85
N HIS A 115 7.44 -4.65 -17.83
CA HIS A 115 7.56 -5.32 -16.54
C HIS A 115 7.36 -6.84 -16.65
N MET A 116 6.38 -7.28 -17.43
CA MET A 116 6.13 -8.72 -17.68
C MET A 116 7.32 -9.39 -18.38
N ASP A 117 7.95 -8.73 -19.35
CA ASP A 117 9.18 -9.22 -19.99
C ASP A 117 10.33 -9.34 -19.00
N ILE A 118 10.54 -8.32 -18.15
CA ILE A 118 11.56 -8.36 -17.09
C ILE A 118 11.28 -9.48 -16.10
N GLN A 119 10.02 -9.65 -15.65
CA GLN A 119 9.62 -10.75 -14.77
C GLN A 119 9.85 -12.12 -15.40
N ALA A 120 9.50 -12.29 -16.67
CA ALA A 120 9.73 -13.56 -17.39
C ALA A 120 11.23 -13.91 -17.49
N ARG A 121 12.08 -12.91 -17.78
CA ARG A 121 13.55 -13.11 -17.82
C ARG A 121 14.15 -13.39 -16.45
N SER A 122 13.63 -12.77 -15.41
CA SER A 122 14.09 -12.95 -14.04
C SER A 122 13.58 -14.22 -13.36
N ALA A 123 12.54 -14.85 -13.90
CA ALA A 123 11.92 -16.04 -13.31
C ALA A 123 12.90 -17.21 -13.05
N LYS A 124 13.94 -17.35 -13.89
CA LYS A 124 14.98 -18.37 -13.72
C LYS A 124 15.81 -18.23 -12.44
N TYR A 125 15.83 -17.03 -11.84
CA TYR A 125 16.59 -16.74 -10.62
C TYR A 125 15.82 -17.08 -9.34
N TYR A 126 14.49 -17.23 -9.40
CA TYR A 126 13.72 -17.68 -8.25
C TYR A 126 13.91 -19.17 -8.05
N THR A 127 15.01 -19.55 -7.43
CA THR A 127 15.37 -20.93 -7.13
C THR A 127 15.14 -21.24 -5.65
N CYS A 128 15.02 -22.49 -5.31
CA CYS A 128 15.01 -23.00 -3.95
C CYS A 128 15.70 -24.38 -3.99
N LYS A 129 16.66 -24.59 -3.09
CA LYS A 129 17.40 -25.86 -3.04
C LYS A 129 16.54 -27.00 -2.51
N ASP A 130 15.64 -26.71 -1.57
CA ASP A 130 14.85 -27.71 -0.86
C ASP A 130 13.36 -27.53 -1.11
N ASP A 131 12.63 -28.63 -1.33
CA ASP A 131 11.18 -28.61 -1.31
C ASP A 131 10.70 -28.46 0.15
N CYS A 132 10.11 -27.33 0.46
CA CYS A 132 9.61 -27.01 1.81
C CYS A 132 8.16 -27.46 2.03
N SER A 133 7.50 -28.08 1.04
CA SER A 133 6.05 -28.34 1.05
C SER A 133 5.60 -29.15 2.26
N ASP A 134 6.35 -30.19 2.63
CA ASP A 134 6.01 -31.09 3.75
C ASP A 134 6.12 -30.40 5.12
N ALA A 135 6.96 -29.38 5.23
CA ALA A 135 7.17 -28.69 6.49
C ALA A 135 6.15 -27.58 6.75
N LEU A 136 5.46 -27.09 5.71
CA LEU A 136 4.50 -25.97 5.78
C LEU A 136 3.16 -26.34 6.40
N GLY A 137 2.83 -27.61 6.54
CA GLY A 137 1.58 -28.08 7.13
C GLY A 137 0.35 -27.42 6.50
N GLU A 138 -0.50 -26.83 7.33
CA GLU A 138 -1.72 -26.15 6.87
C GLU A 138 -1.45 -24.88 6.03
N TYR A 139 -0.27 -24.29 6.12
CA TYR A 139 0.13 -23.09 5.37
C TYR A 139 0.75 -23.37 4.00
N VAL A 140 0.82 -24.64 3.57
CA VAL A 140 1.32 -25.02 2.23
C VAL A 140 0.53 -24.33 1.11
N ARG A 141 -0.77 -24.07 1.31
CA ARG A 141 -1.60 -23.39 0.32
C ARG A 141 -1.25 -21.91 0.21
N CYS A 142 -1.01 -21.22 1.33
CA CYS A 142 -0.57 -19.84 1.35
C CYS A 142 0.79 -19.69 0.67
N SER A 143 1.76 -20.53 1.01
CA SER A 143 3.09 -20.53 0.39
C SER A 143 3.03 -20.81 -1.11
N ARG A 144 2.22 -21.81 -1.55
CA ARG A 144 1.99 -22.08 -2.98
C ARG A 144 1.37 -20.87 -3.68
N PHE A 145 0.36 -20.24 -3.06
CA PHE A 145 -0.25 -19.03 -3.61
C PHE A 145 0.77 -17.92 -3.82
N ILE A 146 1.67 -17.67 -2.85
CA ILE A 146 2.77 -16.72 -2.99
C ILE A 146 3.66 -17.11 -4.17
N THR A 147 4.05 -18.39 -4.27
CA THR A 147 4.91 -18.89 -5.38
C THR A 147 4.25 -18.70 -6.74
N ASP A 148 2.98 -19.09 -6.86
CA ASP A 148 2.27 -19.06 -8.16
C ASP A 148 1.95 -17.62 -8.60
N THR A 149 1.84 -16.67 -7.66
CA THR A 149 1.49 -15.28 -7.97
C THR A 149 2.68 -14.33 -8.06
N SER A 150 3.68 -14.49 -7.19
CA SER A 150 4.85 -13.58 -7.13
C SER A 150 6.15 -14.20 -7.66
N GLY A 151 6.15 -15.51 -7.95
CA GLY A 151 7.35 -16.26 -8.37
C GLY A 151 8.26 -16.65 -7.20
N SER A 152 8.13 -16.02 -6.04
CA SER A 152 9.01 -16.24 -4.90
C SER A 152 8.76 -17.62 -4.25
N ARG A 153 9.82 -18.35 -4.00
CA ARG A 153 9.77 -19.67 -3.38
C ARG A 153 10.00 -19.60 -1.87
N PRO A 154 9.50 -20.58 -1.09
CA PRO A 154 9.82 -20.69 0.33
C PRO A 154 11.26 -21.18 0.53
N HIS A 155 11.96 -20.62 1.52
CA HIS A 155 13.35 -20.95 1.83
C HIS A 155 13.48 -21.41 3.28
N ARG A 156 14.19 -22.53 3.46
CA ARG A 156 14.73 -22.98 4.76
C ARG A 156 16.12 -22.41 4.99
N TYR A 157 16.65 -22.65 6.16
CA TYR A 157 18.04 -22.38 6.50
C TYR A 157 18.42 -20.91 6.29
N SER A 158 17.45 -20.04 6.49
CA SER A 158 17.60 -18.58 6.43
C SER A 158 17.30 -17.99 7.79
N ASP A 159 18.14 -17.07 8.24
CA ASP A 159 17.97 -16.37 9.50
C ASP A 159 17.15 -15.08 9.28
N VAL A 160 16.27 -14.79 10.23
CA VAL A 160 15.50 -13.55 10.25
C VAL A 160 15.58 -12.92 11.63
N ALA A 161 16.19 -11.74 11.73
CA ALA A 161 16.22 -10.95 12.95
C ALA A 161 15.15 -9.83 12.88
N TYR A 162 14.31 -9.76 13.90
CA TYR A 162 13.33 -8.67 14.02
C TYR A 162 13.97 -7.43 14.64
N LEU A 163 13.74 -6.27 14.06
CA LEU A 163 14.25 -4.97 14.47
C LEU A 163 13.04 -4.12 14.93
N PRO A 164 12.84 -3.95 16.24
CA PRO A 164 11.59 -3.44 16.81
C PRO A 164 11.42 -1.92 16.71
N SER A 165 12.40 -1.20 16.18
CA SER A 165 12.31 0.26 16.00
C SER A 165 13.15 0.73 14.82
N GLY A 166 12.94 2.00 14.42
CA GLY A 166 13.74 2.63 13.38
C GLY A 166 15.19 2.82 13.80
N GLU A 167 15.45 3.09 15.09
CA GLU A 167 16.80 3.20 15.65
C GLU A 167 17.54 1.85 15.57
N ALA A 168 16.87 0.75 15.97
CA ALA A 168 17.45 -0.59 15.89
C ALA A 168 17.75 -0.98 14.42
N PHE A 169 16.84 -0.63 13.51
CA PHE A 169 17.07 -0.81 12.07
C PHE A 169 18.28 -0.01 11.60
N TRP A 170 18.36 1.27 11.92
CA TRP A 170 19.40 2.18 11.46
C TRP A 170 20.80 1.77 11.94
N GLU A 171 20.94 1.45 13.23
CA GLU A 171 22.20 0.96 13.77
C GLU A 171 22.62 -0.36 13.11
N LYS A 172 21.70 -1.31 12.99
CA LYS A 172 22.01 -2.59 12.38
C LYS A 172 22.33 -2.47 10.89
N LEU A 173 21.62 -1.60 10.18
CA LEU A 173 21.90 -1.31 8.77
C LEU A 173 23.32 -0.76 8.58
N LYS A 174 23.75 0.20 9.41
CA LYS A 174 25.11 0.77 9.31
C LYS A 174 26.18 -0.31 9.51
N GLU A 175 26.00 -1.19 10.49
CA GLU A 175 26.92 -2.31 10.74
C GLU A 175 27.05 -3.22 9.51
N GLU A 176 25.93 -3.56 8.86
CA GLU A 176 25.94 -4.46 7.70
C GLU A 176 26.45 -3.77 6.42
N LEU A 177 26.16 -2.47 6.23
CA LEU A 177 26.69 -1.69 5.11
C LEU A 177 28.24 -1.62 5.11
N GLU A 178 28.85 -1.54 6.30
CA GLU A 178 30.31 -1.55 6.43
C GLU A 178 30.96 -2.88 5.97
N LYS A 179 30.19 -3.98 5.98
CA LYS A 179 30.66 -5.32 5.56
C LYS A 179 30.51 -5.56 4.04
N ALA A 180 29.89 -4.64 3.31
CA ALA A 180 29.68 -4.78 1.87
C ALA A 180 31.03 -4.92 1.12
N GLU A 181 31.10 -5.91 0.23
CA GLU A 181 32.28 -6.23 -0.58
C GLU A 181 32.05 -6.03 -2.08
N LYS A 182 30.84 -6.26 -2.58
CA LYS A 182 30.51 -6.26 -4.02
C LYS A 182 29.51 -5.18 -4.39
N TYR A 183 28.36 -5.17 -3.74
CA TYR A 183 27.31 -4.22 -4.07
C TYR A 183 26.34 -3.92 -2.91
N ILE A 184 25.75 -2.72 -2.98
CA ILE A 184 24.66 -2.26 -2.10
C ILE A 184 23.52 -1.78 -2.97
N PHE A 185 22.32 -2.34 -2.77
CA PHE A 185 21.09 -1.92 -3.42
C PHE A 185 20.12 -1.36 -2.39
N MET A 186 19.52 -0.20 -2.69
CA MET A 186 18.58 0.49 -1.80
C MET A 186 17.38 0.99 -2.59
N GLU A 187 16.17 0.58 -2.19
CA GLU A 187 14.88 0.95 -2.76
C GLU A 187 14.00 1.51 -1.64
N TYR A 188 13.63 2.79 -1.72
CA TYR A 188 12.89 3.46 -0.65
C TYR A 188 11.82 4.41 -1.20
N PHE A 189 10.71 4.54 -0.46
CA PHE A 189 9.67 5.50 -0.81
C PHE A 189 10.10 6.94 -0.47
N ILE A 190 10.72 7.15 0.70
CA ILE A 190 11.24 8.46 1.14
C ILE A 190 12.74 8.33 1.46
N ILE A 191 13.54 9.28 0.95
CA ILE A 191 14.91 9.55 1.37
C ILE A 191 15.02 11.05 1.59
N GLU A 192 15.08 11.46 2.86
CA GLU A 192 15.18 12.86 3.29
C GLU A 192 16.56 13.16 3.86
N ARG A 193 17.10 14.34 3.58
CA ARG A 193 18.31 14.84 4.20
C ARG A 193 18.14 15.02 5.69
N GLY A 194 19.07 14.52 6.46
CA GLY A 194 19.09 14.55 7.90
C GLY A 194 20.11 13.56 8.45
N LYS A 195 20.20 13.45 9.75
CA LYS A 195 21.19 12.60 10.44
C LYS A 195 21.14 11.15 9.93
N MET A 196 19.93 10.60 9.83
CA MET A 196 19.72 9.20 9.42
C MET A 196 20.32 8.91 8.04
N TRP A 197 19.99 9.74 7.03
CA TRP A 197 20.47 9.53 5.68
C TRP A 197 21.93 9.94 5.51
N ASP A 198 22.35 11.07 6.09
CA ASP A 198 23.70 11.61 5.89
C ASP A 198 24.77 10.67 6.43
N GLU A 199 24.54 9.98 7.57
CA GLU A 199 25.45 8.96 8.09
C GLU A 199 25.54 7.75 7.14
N VAL A 200 24.39 7.27 6.61
CA VAL A 200 24.38 6.18 5.63
C VAL A 200 25.09 6.60 4.34
N GLU A 201 24.81 7.79 3.81
CA GLU A 201 25.48 8.30 2.61
C GLU A 201 26.99 8.34 2.75
N HIS A 202 27.52 8.75 3.91
CA HIS A 202 28.97 8.72 4.18
C HIS A 202 29.56 7.29 4.12
N ILE A 203 28.80 6.28 4.59
CA ILE A 203 29.20 4.88 4.45
C ILE A 203 29.22 4.49 2.97
N LEU A 204 28.16 4.83 2.23
CA LEU A 204 28.09 4.52 0.80
C LEU A 204 29.24 5.15 0.01
N GLU A 205 29.61 6.41 0.30
CA GLU A 205 30.74 7.09 -0.35
C GLU A 205 32.07 6.36 -0.10
N ARG A 206 32.31 5.88 1.13
CA ARG A 206 33.51 5.08 1.44
C ARG A 206 33.50 3.75 0.72
N LYS A 207 32.36 3.06 0.70
CA LYS A 207 32.20 1.78 0.01
C LYS A 207 32.43 1.91 -1.52
N ILE A 208 31.96 2.99 -2.12
CA ILE A 208 32.26 3.30 -3.53
C ILE A 208 33.77 3.49 -3.75
N ALA A 209 34.46 4.18 -2.85
CA ALA A 209 35.92 4.34 -2.92
C ALA A 209 36.68 3.00 -2.75
N GLU A 210 36.08 2.02 -2.06
CA GLU A 210 36.58 0.64 -1.94
C GLU A 210 36.22 -0.24 -3.15
N GLY A 211 35.44 0.27 -4.13
CA GLY A 211 35.06 -0.44 -5.35
C GLY A 211 33.71 -1.15 -5.28
N VAL A 212 32.91 -0.94 -4.21
CA VAL A 212 31.56 -1.49 -4.07
C VAL A 212 30.59 -0.74 -4.99
N ALA A 213 29.79 -1.47 -5.78
CA ALA A 213 28.75 -0.89 -6.61
C ALA A 213 27.53 -0.47 -5.77
N VAL A 214 27.08 0.78 -5.88
CA VAL A 214 25.94 1.28 -5.11
C VAL A 214 24.82 1.74 -6.04
N LYS A 215 23.65 1.08 -5.94
CA LYS A 215 22.44 1.45 -6.69
C LYS A 215 21.35 1.89 -5.71
N VAL A 216 20.82 3.09 -5.91
CA VAL A 216 19.74 3.66 -5.10
C VAL A 216 18.55 4.00 -5.98
N MET A 217 17.36 3.60 -5.59
CA MET A 217 16.12 4.01 -6.21
C MET A 217 15.16 4.58 -5.17
N TYR A 218 14.51 5.69 -5.51
CA TYR A 218 13.47 6.26 -4.64
C TYR A 218 12.26 6.72 -5.44
N ASP A 219 11.10 6.74 -4.76
CA ASP A 219 9.85 7.21 -5.36
C ASP A 219 9.85 8.74 -5.52
N ASP A 220 9.57 9.24 -6.73
CA ASP A 220 9.64 10.68 -7.02
C ASP A 220 8.55 11.49 -6.32
N ILE A 221 7.33 10.93 -6.16
CA ILE A 221 6.23 11.59 -5.42
C ILE A 221 6.46 11.47 -3.90
N GLY A 222 6.92 10.32 -3.42
CA GLY A 222 7.28 10.14 -2.02
C GLY A 222 8.31 11.18 -1.55
N ASN A 223 9.20 11.59 -2.45
CA ASN A 223 10.24 12.57 -2.16
C ASN A 223 9.91 14.02 -2.58
N LEU A 224 8.72 14.29 -3.09
CA LEU A 224 8.37 15.62 -3.61
C LEU A 224 8.52 16.76 -2.59
N THR A 225 8.22 16.47 -1.31
CA THR A 225 8.32 17.40 -0.18
C THR A 225 9.53 17.15 0.72
N HIS A 226 10.19 16.00 0.59
CA HIS A 226 11.28 15.55 1.45
C HIS A 226 12.67 15.75 0.83
N ALA A 227 12.81 15.61 -0.48
CA ALA A 227 14.09 15.80 -1.15
C ALA A 227 14.15 17.12 -1.92
N LYS A 228 15.32 17.77 -1.91
CA LYS A 228 15.58 18.95 -2.76
C LYS A 228 15.52 18.58 -4.24
N ARG A 229 15.03 19.52 -5.06
CA ARG A 229 15.02 19.35 -6.51
C ARG A 229 16.42 19.05 -7.04
N GLY A 230 16.61 17.89 -7.67
CA GLY A 230 17.91 17.47 -8.20
C GLY A 230 18.71 16.56 -7.26
N PHE A 231 18.17 16.12 -6.15
CA PHE A 231 18.80 15.19 -5.20
C PHE A 231 19.45 13.96 -5.88
N TRP A 232 18.77 13.34 -6.85
CA TRP A 232 19.32 12.22 -7.61
C TRP A 232 20.61 12.57 -8.40
N LYS A 233 20.78 13.84 -8.85
CA LYS A 233 22.00 14.29 -9.51
C LYS A 233 23.16 14.43 -8.53
N GLU A 234 22.83 14.89 -7.32
CA GLU A 234 23.78 14.99 -6.22
C GLU A 234 24.34 13.61 -5.86
N LEU A 235 23.47 12.61 -5.70
CA LEU A 235 23.88 11.23 -5.44
C LEU A 235 24.74 10.67 -6.57
N ARG A 236 24.36 10.91 -7.83
CA ARG A 236 25.18 10.50 -8.99
C ARG A 236 26.55 11.15 -9.03
N ALA A 237 26.65 12.41 -8.64
CA ALA A 237 27.95 13.11 -8.59
C ALA A 237 28.91 12.50 -7.55
N LYS A 238 28.39 11.75 -6.58
CA LYS A 238 29.13 11.00 -5.56
C LYS A 238 29.43 9.55 -5.95
N GLY A 239 29.06 9.14 -7.19
CA GLY A 239 29.28 7.78 -7.69
C GLY A 239 28.14 6.80 -7.41
N ILE A 240 27.05 7.24 -6.76
CA ILE A 240 25.87 6.40 -6.52
C ILE A 240 25.03 6.32 -7.80
N GLU A 241 24.78 5.13 -8.33
CA GLU A 241 23.83 4.92 -9.43
C GLU A 241 22.40 5.14 -8.94
N CYS A 242 21.89 6.37 -9.09
CA CYS A 242 20.58 6.74 -8.56
C CYS A 242 19.51 6.86 -9.66
N LEU A 243 18.36 6.21 -9.46
CA LEU A 243 17.16 6.34 -10.29
C LEU A 243 15.97 6.87 -9.48
N ARG A 244 15.04 7.55 -10.18
CA ARG A 244 13.76 7.97 -9.61
C ARG A 244 12.65 7.08 -10.16
N PHE A 245 11.93 6.44 -9.27
CA PHE A 245 10.76 5.67 -9.69
C PHE A 245 9.63 6.60 -10.13
N ASN A 246 9.07 6.32 -11.33
CA ASN A 246 7.90 6.97 -11.92
C ASN A 246 7.91 8.52 -11.74
N PRO A 247 8.87 9.24 -12.34
CA PRO A 247 9.01 10.68 -12.20
C PRO A 247 7.72 11.42 -12.50
N LEU A 248 7.38 12.42 -11.67
CA LEU A 248 6.17 13.21 -11.83
C LEU A 248 6.21 13.97 -13.17
N ARG A 249 5.21 13.72 -14.00
CA ARG A 249 4.98 14.45 -15.25
C ARG A 249 3.67 15.23 -15.11
N PRO A 250 3.56 16.44 -15.68
CA PRO A 250 2.33 17.25 -15.62
C PRO A 250 1.25 16.68 -16.56
N VAL A 251 0.84 15.43 -16.33
CA VAL A 251 -0.22 14.73 -17.08
C VAL A 251 -1.25 14.25 -16.08
N LEU A 252 -2.53 14.55 -16.35
CA LEU A 252 -3.66 14.00 -15.57
C LEU A 252 -3.81 12.51 -15.89
N SER A 253 -3.33 11.66 -15.01
CA SER A 253 -3.41 10.20 -15.17
C SER A 253 -3.40 9.47 -13.83
N ALA A 254 -4.24 8.47 -13.68
CA ALA A 254 -4.28 7.58 -12.52
C ALA A 254 -2.98 6.78 -12.31
N VAL A 255 -2.13 6.65 -13.33
CA VAL A 255 -0.81 5.99 -13.24
C VAL A 255 0.09 6.62 -12.18
N HIS A 256 -0.18 7.88 -11.79
CA HIS A 256 0.51 8.52 -10.67
C HIS A 256 0.16 7.89 -9.31
N ASN A 257 -0.92 7.12 -9.19
CA ASN A 257 -1.27 6.37 -7.98
C ASN A 257 -0.39 5.12 -7.79
N ASN A 258 0.18 4.58 -8.88
CA ASN A 258 1.07 3.43 -8.81
C ASN A 258 2.45 3.90 -8.33
N ARG A 259 2.70 3.78 -7.01
CA ARG A 259 3.93 4.24 -6.35
C ARG A 259 4.74 3.05 -5.86
N ASP A 260 6.05 3.25 -5.81
CA ASP A 260 6.94 2.29 -5.20
C ASP A 260 7.01 2.54 -3.70
N HIS A 261 6.27 1.74 -2.94
CA HIS A 261 6.21 1.88 -1.49
C HIS A 261 7.11 0.87 -0.77
N ARG A 262 7.94 0.15 -1.48
CA ARG A 262 8.92 -0.79 -0.93
C ARG A 262 10.01 -0.05 -0.16
N LYS A 263 10.60 -0.73 0.81
CA LYS A 263 11.78 -0.32 1.55
C LYS A 263 12.64 -1.55 1.66
N ILE A 264 13.61 -1.65 0.77
CA ILE A 264 14.51 -2.80 0.65
C ILE A 264 15.94 -2.30 0.63
N THR A 265 16.80 -2.88 1.43
CA THR A 265 18.25 -2.80 1.24
C THR A 265 18.78 -4.21 1.06
N VAL A 266 19.62 -4.42 0.05
CA VAL A 266 20.32 -5.69 -0.21
C VAL A 266 21.82 -5.42 -0.23
N ILE A 267 22.57 -6.25 0.47
CA ILE A 267 24.02 -6.18 0.58
C ILE A 267 24.60 -7.50 0.10
N ASP A 268 25.35 -7.46 -1.01
CA ASP A 268 26.05 -8.60 -1.63
C ASP A 268 25.17 -9.83 -1.94
N GLY A 269 23.81 -9.67 -1.95
CA GLY A 269 22.87 -10.78 -2.06
C GLY A 269 22.87 -11.73 -0.85
N LYS A 270 23.56 -11.38 0.23
CA LYS A 270 23.74 -12.20 1.44
C LYS A 270 22.93 -11.72 2.62
N THR A 271 22.73 -10.41 2.73
CA THR A 271 21.94 -9.76 3.78
C THR A 271 20.93 -8.81 3.14
N ALA A 272 19.69 -8.81 3.62
CA ALA A 272 18.68 -7.86 3.20
C ALA A 272 17.88 -7.31 4.39
N PHE A 273 17.39 -6.07 4.22
CA PHE A 273 16.50 -5.41 5.17
C PHE A 273 15.18 -5.08 4.49
N VAL A 274 14.07 -5.35 5.18
CA VAL A 274 12.71 -5.04 4.72
C VAL A 274 11.86 -4.57 5.90
N GLY A 275 11.08 -3.51 5.71
CA GLY A 275 10.19 -3.04 6.78
C GLY A 275 9.41 -1.78 6.45
N GLY A 276 8.89 -1.11 7.46
CA GLY A 276 8.16 0.15 7.32
C GLY A 276 9.06 1.38 7.26
N VAL A 277 10.31 1.27 7.68
CA VAL A 277 11.24 2.37 7.91
C VAL A 277 11.70 3.02 6.60
N ASN A 278 11.49 4.32 6.45
CA ASN A 278 12.12 5.14 5.41
C ASN A 278 13.36 5.86 5.97
N PHE A 279 14.05 6.63 5.12
CA PHE A 279 15.13 7.51 5.56
C PHE A 279 14.61 8.92 5.81
N ALA A 280 14.27 9.20 7.07
CA ALA A 280 13.98 10.51 7.60
C ALA A 280 14.19 10.49 9.13
N ASP A 281 14.58 11.60 9.71
CA ASP A 281 14.94 11.71 11.13
C ASP A 281 13.78 11.43 12.09
N ASP A 282 12.54 11.54 11.65
CA ASP A 282 11.36 11.11 12.42
C ASP A 282 11.38 9.60 12.73
N TYR A 283 11.88 8.76 11.81
CA TYR A 283 11.92 7.30 12.00
C TYR A 283 12.92 6.84 13.06
N ILE A 284 13.92 7.64 13.36
CA ILE A 284 14.92 7.39 14.43
C ILE A 284 14.70 8.29 15.65
N ASN A 285 13.55 8.95 15.73
CA ASN A 285 13.16 9.82 16.83
C ASN A 285 14.15 10.98 17.13
N GLU A 286 14.90 11.46 16.14
CA GLU A 286 15.68 12.71 16.23
C GLU A 286 14.77 13.93 16.10
N THR A 287 13.64 13.77 15.42
CA THR A 287 12.55 14.75 15.36
C THR A 287 11.26 14.14 15.93
N HIS A 288 10.39 14.97 16.50
CA HIS A 288 9.18 14.50 17.18
C HIS A 288 7.92 15.17 16.62
N THR A 289 7.82 15.33 15.30
CA THR A 289 6.71 16.01 14.63
C THR A 289 5.34 15.43 14.99
N LEU A 290 5.26 14.10 15.15
CA LEU A 290 4.07 13.35 15.52
C LEU A 290 4.24 12.59 16.85
N GLY A 291 5.07 13.07 17.76
CA GLY A 291 5.44 12.37 18.98
C GLY A 291 6.46 11.26 18.72
N GLN A 292 6.46 10.22 19.53
CA GLN A 292 7.35 9.07 19.33
C GLN A 292 6.94 8.28 18.10
N TRP A 293 7.87 8.12 17.16
CA TRP A 293 7.66 7.33 15.95
C TRP A 293 8.02 5.86 16.22
N LYS A 294 7.05 4.97 16.05
CA LYS A 294 7.23 3.52 16.19
C LYS A 294 7.15 2.86 14.82
N ASP A 295 8.25 2.28 14.36
CA ASP A 295 8.30 1.46 13.15
C ASP A 295 9.04 0.15 13.42
N CYS A 296 9.19 -0.71 12.42
CA CYS A 296 9.92 -1.95 12.50
C CYS A 296 10.48 -2.39 11.15
N ALA A 297 11.43 -3.31 11.21
CA ALA A 297 11.98 -4.01 10.05
C ALA A 297 12.37 -5.43 10.40
N VAL A 298 12.73 -6.22 9.39
CA VAL A 298 13.44 -7.48 9.54
C VAL A 298 14.75 -7.42 8.75
N MET A 299 15.79 -8.02 9.30
CA MET A 299 17.01 -8.36 8.59
C MET A 299 16.94 -9.84 8.21
N VAL A 300 17.12 -10.14 6.95
CA VAL A 300 17.08 -11.49 6.38
C VAL A 300 18.48 -11.88 5.93
N ARG A 301 18.93 -13.09 6.24
CA ARG A 301 20.22 -13.67 5.80
C ARG A 301 20.00 -15.06 5.22
N GLY A 302 20.91 -15.51 4.35
CA GLY A 302 20.80 -16.82 3.70
C GLY A 302 20.02 -16.76 2.38
N GLU A 303 19.50 -17.91 1.93
CA GLU A 303 18.90 -18.04 0.60
C GLU A 303 17.64 -17.18 0.40
N ALA A 304 16.91 -16.86 1.47
CA ALA A 304 15.73 -15.99 1.42
C ALA A 304 16.04 -14.52 1.03
N VAL A 305 17.31 -14.13 0.92
CA VAL A 305 17.73 -12.83 0.36
C VAL A 305 17.54 -12.77 -1.16
N GLN A 306 17.61 -13.91 -1.84
CA GLN A 306 17.50 -14.00 -3.30
C GLN A 306 16.24 -13.33 -3.86
N PRO A 307 15.02 -13.62 -3.38
CA PRO A 307 13.81 -12.96 -3.88
C PRO A 307 13.86 -11.44 -3.72
N LEU A 308 14.43 -10.92 -2.63
CA LEU A 308 14.56 -9.47 -2.37
C LEU A 308 15.56 -8.82 -3.36
N THR A 309 16.65 -9.51 -3.68
CA THR A 309 17.59 -9.08 -4.71
C THR A 309 16.92 -8.98 -6.08
N ILE A 310 16.14 -10.00 -6.45
CA ILE A 310 15.41 -10.03 -7.72
C ILE A 310 14.33 -8.93 -7.76
N MET A 311 13.63 -8.69 -6.65
CA MET A 311 12.63 -7.63 -6.54
C MET A 311 13.25 -6.25 -6.82
N PHE A 312 14.40 -5.94 -6.21
CA PHE A 312 15.13 -4.71 -6.47
C PHE A 312 15.54 -4.61 -7.93
N LEU A 313 16.24 -5.62 -8.47
CA LEU A 313 16.77 -5.60 -9.83
C LEU A 313 15.67 -5.45 -10.88
N THR A 314 14.56 -6.18 -10.75
CA THR A 314 13.44 -6.08 -11.69
C THR A 314 12.78 -4.70 -11.67
N MET A 315 12.67 -4.09 -10.49
CA MET A 315 12.12 -2.75 -10.37
C MET A 315 13.10 -1.70 -10.91
N TYR A 316 14.38 -1.81 -10.60
CA TYR A 316 15.43 -0.94 -11.10
C TYR A 316 15.48 -0.96 -12.63
N ASP A 317 15.51 -2.15 -13.25
CA ASP A 317 15.49 -2.34 -14.70
C ASP A 317 14.24 -1.77 -15.38
N SER A 318 13.11 -1.77 -14.68
CA SER A 318 11.88 -1.18 -15.21
C SER A 318 11.95 0.34 -15.40
N GLN A 319 12.89 0.98 -14.72
CA GLN A 319 13.14 2.43 -14.76
C GLN A 319 14.42 2.79 -15.54
N ASP A 320 15.33 1.86 -15.74
CA ASP A 320 16.59 2.09 -16.46
C ASP A 320 16.42 1.90 -17.97
N ILE A 321 17.06 2.77 -18.75
CA ILE A 321 17.08 2.71 -20.22
C ILE A 321 18.06 1.63 -20.69
N THR A 322 19.17 1.46 -19.97
CA THR A 322 20.27 0.57 -20.36
C THR A 322 20.04 -0.89 -20.02
N ARG A 323 19.14 -1.19 -19.10
CA ARG A 323 18.73 -2.52 -18.62
C ARG A 323 19.87 -3.56 -18.54
N LEU A 324 19.82 -4.36 -17.50
CA LEU A 324 20.75 -5.47 -17.34
C LEU A 324 20.37 -6.62 -18.30
N GLU A 325 21.37 -7.23 -18.93
CA GLU A 325 21.15 -8.41 -19.78
C GLU A 325 20.76 -9.63 -18.96
N ASN A 326 21.38 -9.78 -17.79
CA ASN A 326 21.12 -10.85 -16.82
C ASN A 326 21.44 -10.37 -15.40
N TYR A 327 21.16 -11.21 -14.39
CA TYR A 327 21.41 -10.91 -12.97
C TYR A 327 22.47 -11.83 -12.35
N ASP A 328 23.21 -12.58 -13.18
CA ASP A 328 24.13 -13.62 -12.72
C ASP A 328 25.20 -13.08 -11.77
N GLU A 329 25.73 -11.89 -12.03
CA GLU A 329 26.75 -11.24 -11.20
C GLU A 329 26.26 -10.83 -9.80
N PHE A 330 24.93 -10.69 -9.63
CA PHE A 330 24.30 -10.29 -8.37
C PHE A 330 23.77 -11.48 -7.55
N MET A 331 23.90 -12.69 -8.11
CA MET A 331 23.54 -13.91 -7.37
C MET A 331 24.80 -14.46 -6.72
N PRO A 332 24.81 -14.66 -5.39
CA PRO A 332 25.93 -15.31 -4.71
C PRO A 332 26.13 -16.73 -5.24
N GLU A 333 27.38 -17.15 -5.36
CA GLU A 333 27.73 -18.50 -5.76
C GLU A 333 27.21 -19.52 -4.73
N TYR A 334 27.18 -19.15 -3.45
CA TYR A 334 26.59 -19.92 -2.36
C TYR A 334 25.99 -18.96 -1.31
N TYR A 335 24.93 -19.42 -0.65
CA TYR A 335 24.31 -18.74 0.49
C TYR A 335 24.81 -19.35 1.79
N GLU A 336 24.95 -18.50 2.82
CA GLU A 336 25.24 -18.97 4.16
C GLU A 336 24.08 -19.84 4.66
N TYR A 337 24.44 -20.96 5.31
CA TYR A 337 23.47 -21.87 5.88
C TYR A 337 23.26 -21.54 7.35
N PHE A 338 22.01 -21.32 7.72
CA PHE A 338 21.60 -21.09 9.09
C PHE A 338 20.77 -22.30 9.55
N ASP A 339 21.19 -22.96 10.63
CA ASP A 339 20.44 -24.08 11.22
C ASP A 339 19.25 -23.56 12.04
N GLU A 340 18.39 -22.81 11.37
CA GLU A 340 17.15 -22.24 11.91
C GLU A 340 15.96 -23.07 11.48
N GLU A 341 15.11 -23.43 12.45
CA GLU A 341 13.81 -24.01 12.16
C GLU A 341 12.90 -22.93 11.57
N GLY A 342 12.17 -23.28 10.54
CA GLY A 342 11.18 -22.39 9.93
C GLY A 342 11.41 -22.15 8.45
N ILE A 343 10.48 -21.41 7.88
CA ILE A 343 10.45 -21.10 6.44
C ILE A 343 10.25 -19.60 6.28
N VAL A 344 11.03 -19.02 5.38
CA VAL A 344 11.00 -17.61 5.04
C VAL A 344 10.65 -17.47 3.56
N GLN A 345 9.62 -16.69 3.25
CA GLN A 345 9.19 -16.45 1.88
C GLN A 345 8.91 -14.96 1.64
N PRO A 346 9.92 -14.18 1.25
CA PRO A 346 9.70 -12.81 0.81
C PRO A 346 8.85 -12.79 -0.45
N PHE A 347 7.91 -11.85 -0.56
CA PHE A 347 7.06 -11.72 -1.73
C PHE A 347 6.82 -10.26 -2.10
N ALA A 348 6.46 -10.04 -3.36
CA ALA A 348 6.08 -8.76 -3.90
C ALA A 348 4.60 -8.72 -4.25
N ASP A 349 4.03 -7.52 -4.20
CA ASP A 349 2.73 -7.18 -4.75
C ASP A 349 2.83 -5.89 -5.58
N GLY A 350 1.83 -5.62 -6.40
CA GLY A 350 1.82 -4.43 -7.23
C GLY A 350 0.59 -4.31 -8.11
N PRO A 351 0.50 -3.21 -8.87
CA PRO A 351 -0.67 -2.91 -9.68
C PRO A 351 -0.87 -3.92 -10.81
N ARG A 352 -2.13 -4.21 -11.13
CA ARG A 352 -2.48 -5.05 -12.29
C ARG A 352 -1.94 -4.44 -13.60
N PRO A 353 -1.57 -5.24 -14.59
CA PRO A 353 -1.73 -6.68 -14.70
C PRO A 353 -0.48 -7.49 -14.28
N LEU A 354 0.46 -6.92 -13.52
CA LEU A 354 1.72 -7.60 -13.14
C LEU A 354 1.49 -8.82 -12.28
N TYR A 355 0.49 -8.74 -11.42
CA TYR A 355 0.05 -9.85 -10.58
C TYR A 355 -1.39 -10.22 -10.95
N PRO A 356 -1.75 -11.51 -10.95
CA PRO A 356 -3.09 -11.97 -11.34
C PRO A 356 -4.17 -11.53 -10.35
N THR A 357 -3.78 -11.27 -9.10
CA THR A 357 -4.66 -10.80 -8.01
C THR A 357 -3.86 -9.95 -7.01
N HIS A 358 -4.51 -9.41 -5.99
CA HIS A 358 -3.85 -8.69 -4.90
C HIS A 358 -3.18 -9.69 -3.95
N VAL A 359 -1.86 -9.85 -4.09
CA VAL A 359 -1.10 -10.89 -3.37
C VAL A 359 -1.14 -10.63 -1.87
N ALA A 360 -0.83 -9.41 -1.45
CA ALA A 360 -0.78 -9.02 -0.04
C ALA A 360 -2.13 -9.20 0.67
N GLU A 361 -3.25 -8.79 0.03
CA GLU A 361 -4.59 -8.97 0.60
C GLU A 361 -4.90 -10.44 0.86
N ASN A 362 -4.58 -11.31 -0.12
CA ASN A 362 -4.87 -12.74 0.02
C ASN A 362 -3.98 -13.42 1.07
N VAL A 363 -2.70 -13.05 1.18
CA VAL A 363 -1.81 -13.53 2.24
C VAL A 363 -2.35 -13.14 3.61
N ILE A 364 -2.79 -11.88 3.79
CA ILE A 364 -3.39 -11.42 5.04
C ILE A 364 -4.70 -12.17 5.33
N LEU A 365 -5.54 -12.41 4.31
CA LEU A 365 -6.76 -13.20 4.45
C LEU A 365 -6.47 -14.63 4.89
N ASP A 366 -5.44 -15.28 4.34
CA ASP A 366 -5.03 -16.62 4.74
C ASP A 366 -4.55 -16.65 6.20
N MET A 367 -3.77 -15.64 6.63
CA MET A 367 -3.34 -15.53 8.03
C MET A 367 -4.53 -15.33 8.99
N ILE A 368 -5.49 -14.46 8.64
CA ILE A 368 -6.70 -14.23 9.46
C ILE A 368 -7.56 -15.50 9.53
N ASN A 369 -7.73 -16.18 8.40
CA ASN A 369 -8.56 -17.39 8.31
C ASN A 369 -7.90 -18.62 8.94
N GLY A 370 -6.58 -18.67 8.97
CA GLY A 370 -5.79 -19.73 9.61
C GLY A 370 -5.64 -19.56 11.12
N ALA A 371 -5.88 -18.36 11.66
CA ALA A 371 -5.75 -18.08 13.09
C ALA A 371 -6.71 -18.92 13.93
N LYS A 372 -6.17 -19.55 14.99
CA LYS A 372 -6.93 -20.43 15.91
C LYS A 372 -7.04 -19.85 17.32
N LYS A 373 -5.99 -19.18 17.80
CA LYS A 373 -5.92 -18.60 19.15
C LYS A 373 -5.95 -17.08 19.08
N TYR A 374 -5.04 -16.50 18.30
CA TYR A 374 -4.95 -15.05 18.17
C TYR A 374 -4.39 -14.62 16.81
N ILE A 375 -4.71 -13.40 16.42
CA ILE A 375 -4.01 -12.64 15.39
C ILE A 375 -3.86 -11.19 15.84
N TYR A 376 -2.61 -10.70 15.86
CA TYR A 376 -2.27 -9.32 16.20
C TYR A 376 -1.74 -8.61 14.96
N ILE A 377 -2.26 -7.42 14.71
CA ILE A 377 -1.96 -6.62 13.52
C ILE A 377 -1.58 -5.21 13.95
N THR A 378 -0.44 -4.73 13.46
CA THR A 378 -0.06 -3.31 13.60
C THR A 378 -0.09 -2.66 12.24
N THR A 379 -0.75 -1.52 12.11
CA THR A 379 -0.86 -0.79 10.84
C THR A 379 -1.14 0.70 11.06
N PRO A 380 -0.52 1.62 10.30
CA PRO A 380 -0.81 3.05 10.42
C PRO A 380 -2.21 3.43 9.91
N TYR A 381 -2.78 2.65 9.00
CA TYR A 381 -4.08 2.90 8.38
C TYR A 381 -4.94 1.64 8.39
N LEU A 382 -6.23 1.81 8.71
CA LEU A 382 -7.22 0.73 8.71
C LEU A 382 -8.40 1.13 7.81
N ILE A 383 -8.16 1.06 6.49
CA ILE A 383 -9.16 1.41 5.45
C ILE A 383 -9.34 0.19 4.55
N ILE A 384 -9.98 -0.82 5.11
CA ILE A 384 -10.11 -2.16 4.54
C ILE A 384 -11.41 -2.33 3.74
N ASN A 385 -11.36 -3.22 2.76
CA ASN A 385 -12.53 -3.65 2.00
C ASN A 385 -13.41 -4.62 2.80
N TYR A 386 -14.53 -5.01 2.19
CA TYR A 386 -15.50 -5.90 2.82
C TYR A 386 -14.93 -7.28 3.14
N ASN A 387 -14.02 -7.83 2.31
CA ASN A 387 -13.44 -9.17 2.52
C ASN A 387 -12.62 -9.23 3.80
N LEU A 388 -11.66 -8.32 3.97
CA LEU A 388 -10.83 -8.22 5.18
C LEU A 388 -11.69 -7.91 6.41
N GLN A 389 -12.65 -6.98 6.30
CA GLN A 389 -13.54 -6.66 7.40
C GLN A 389 -14.37 -7.86 7.82
N SER A 390 -14.88 -8.65 6.87
CA SER A 390 -15.67 -9.86 7.14
C SER A 390 -14.83 -10.97 7.75
N ALA A 391 -13.59 -11.16 7.27
CA ALA A 391 -12.66 -12.15 7.81
C ALA A 391 -12.28 -11.85 9.26
N LEU A 392 -11.91 -10.61 9.58
CA LEU A 392 -11.61 -10.15 10.95
C LEU A 392 -12.82 -10.34 11.89
N CYS A 393 -14.01 -9.93 11.44
CA CYS A 393 -15.24 -10.12 12.22
C CYS A 393 -15.51 -11.61 12.48
N ARG A 394 -15.37 -12.46 11.46
CA ARG A 394 -15.59 -13.90 11.59
C ARG A 394 -14.60 -14.53 12.57
N ALA A 395 -13.31 -14.20 12.45
CA ALA A 395 -12.26 -14.71 13.35
C ALA A 395 -12.58 -14.35 14.81
N ALA A 396 -12.88 -13.08 15.10
CA ALA A 396 -13.23 -12.64 16.45
C ALA A 396 -14.50 -13.30 16.98
N MET A 397 -15.57 -13.40 16.15
CA MET A 397 -16.82 -14.08 16.54
C MET A 397 -16.67 -15.60 16.72
N SER A 398 -15.62 -16.19 16.16
CA SER A 398 -15.28 -17.62 16.34
C SER A 398 -14.36 -17.86 17.54
N GLY A 399 -14.05 -16.82 18.34
CA GLY A 399 -13.27 -16.94 19.57
C GLY A 399 -11.77 -16.66 19.42
N VAL A 400 -11.30 -16.23 18.24
CA VAL A 400 -9.92 -15.81 18.03
C VAL A 400 -9.72 -14.42 18.67
N ASP A 401 -8.65 -14.23 19.45
CA ASP A 401 -8.26 -12.92 19.99
C ASP A 401 -7.66 -12.05 18.86
N VAL A 402 -8.50 -11.22 18.24
CA VAL A 402 -8.10 -10.32 17.17
C VAL A 402 -7.79 -8.95 17.74
N ARG A 403 -6.51 -8.54 17.66
CA ARG A 403 -6.07 -7.22 18.12
C ARG A 403 -5.47 -6.42 16.97
N ILE A 404 -5.86 -5.14 16.88
CA ILE A 404 -5.36 -4.22 15.86
C ILE A 404 -4.82 -2.96 16.54
N VAL A 405 -3.56 -2.62 16.29
CA VAL A 405 -2.93 -1.40 16.78
C VAL A 405 -2.84 -0.38 15.66
N THR A 406 -3.29 0.86 15.95
CA THR A 406 -3.27 2.00 15.03
C THR A 406 -2.76 3.24 15.74
N PRO A 407 -2.34 4.32 15.03
CA PRO A 407 -1.86 5.53 15.67
C PRO A 407 -3.00 6.34 16.32
N ARG A 408 -2.70 6.97 17.47
CA ARG A 408 -3.56 7.98 18.10
C ARG A 408 -3.38 9.36 17.47
N ILE A 409 -2.14 9.72 17.17
CA ILE A 409 -1.77 10.98 16.53
C ILE A 409 -1.67 10.73 15.02
N PRO A 410 -2.53 11.33 14.18
CA PRO A 410 -2.54 11.06 12.76
C PRO A 410 -1.55 11.95 12.00
N ASP A 411 -0.92 11.40 10.97
CA ASP A 411 -0.22 12.14 9.91
C ASP A 411 -1.22 12.87 8.99
N LYS A 412 -2.38 12.24 8.71
CA LYS A 412 -3.44 12.75 7.82
C LYS A 412 -4.80 12.67 8.51
N LYS A 413 -5.36 13.80 8.90
CA LYS A 413 -6.61 13.89 9.67
C LYS A 413 -7.81 13.19 9.00
N ILE A 414 -7.97 13.33 7.66
CA ILE A 414 -9.09 12.71 6.93
C ILE A 414 -8.95 11.19 6.91
N VAL A 415 -7.75 10.68 6.63
CA VAL A 415 -7.43 9.24 6.64
C VAL A 415 -7.71 8.63 8.01
N PHE A 416 -7.34 9.32 9.09
CA PHE A 416 -7.63 8.91 10.46
C PHE A 416 -9.14 8.85 10.76
N TRP A 417 -9.93 9.81 10.25
CA TRP A 417 -11.39 9.75 10.44
C TRP A 417 -12.01 8.58 9.67
N ILE A 418 -11.49 8.22 8.50
CA ILE A 418 -11.93 7.05 7.75
C ILE A 418 -11.53 5.77 8.49
N THR A 419 -10.29 5.69 9.00
CA THR A 419 -9.82 4.58 9.86
C THR A 419 -10.78 4.36 11.04
N ARG A 420 -11.07 5.39 11.82
CA ARG A 420 -12.00 5.31 12.97
C ARG A 420 -13.45 4.94 12.58
N ARG A 421 -13.87 5.21 11.35
CA ARG A 421 -15.17 4.76 10.85
C ARG A 421 -15.27 3.25 10.79
N ASN A 422 -14.19 2.56 10.40
CA ASN A 422 -14.13 1.10 10.33
C ASN A 422 -14.18 0.43 11.71
N TYR A 423 -13.73 1.08 12.78
CA TYR A 423 -13.78 0.55 14.15
C TYR A 423 -15.16 0.09 14.56
N LYS A 424 -16.20 0.85 14.21
CA LYS A 424 -17.57 0.59 14.68
C LYS A 424 -18.07 -0.81 14.37
N LYS A 425 -17.77 -1.37 13.19
CA LYS A 425 -18.21 -2.73 12.84
C LYS A 425 -17.30 -3.76 13.48
N LEU A 426 -15.99 -3.55 13.46
CA LEU A 426 -15.00 -4.46 14.02
C LEU A 426 -15.20 -4.64 15.53
N LEU A 427 -15.32 -3.54 16.30
CA LEU A 427 -15.60 -3.58 17.74
C LEU A 427 -16.90 -4.33 18.08
N ARG A 428 -17.96 -4.18 17.27
CA ARG A 428 -19.22 -4.92 17.46
C ARG A 428 -19.08 -6.42 17.25
N CYS A 429 -18.11 -6.84 16.44
CA CYS A 429 -17.83 -8.25 16.20
C CYS A 429 -16.85 -8.85 17.24
N GLY A 430 -16.36 -8.05 18.18
CA GLY A 430 -15.41 -8.51 19.20
C GLY A 430 -13.93 -8.32 18.84
N VAL A 431 -13.62 -7.66 17.72
CA VAL A 431 -12.24 -7.25 17.41
C VAL A 431 -11.82 -6.16 18.39
N ARG A 432 -10.66 -6.32 19.02
CA ARG A 432 -10.09 -5.35 19.96
C ARG A 432 -9.18 -4.40 19.21
N ILE A 433 -9.43 -3.10 19.34
CA ILE A 433 -8.67 -2.05 18.63
C ILE A 433 -7.97 -1.18 19.66
N TYR A 434 -6.72 -0.88 19.41
CA TYR A 434 -5.84 -0.13 20.28
C TYR A 434 -5.26 1.08 19.54
N GLU A 435 -5.25 2.25 20.19
CA GLU A 435 -4.58 3.45 19.66
C GLU A 435 -3.31 3.75 20.44
N TYR A 436 -2.16 3.76 19.74
CA TYR A 436 -0.84 4.03 20.30
C TYR A 436 -0.74 5.49 20.78
N LEU A 437 -0.53 5.69 22.08
CA LEU A 437 -0.58 7.00 22.72
C LEU A 437 0.67 7.86 22.55
N PRO A 438 1.90 7.31 22.61
CA PRO A 438 3.12 8.12 22.61
C PRO A 438 3.34 8.93 21.34
N GLY A 439 2.76 8.49 20.20
CA GLY A 439 2.95 9.20 18.95
C GLY A 439 2.35 8.49 17.74
N PHE A 440 3.14 8.40 16.66
CA PHE A 440 2.70 7.79 15.41
C PHE A 440 3.30 6.38 15.25
N ILE A 441 2.44 5.36 15.22
CA ILE A 441 2.86 4.00 14.92
C ILE A 441 2.74 3.75 13.42
N HIS A 442 3.88 3.43 12.78
CA HIS A 442 3.98 3.18 11.35
C HIS A 442 4.44 1.75 11.02
N ALA A 443 4.64 0.89 12.03
CA ALA A 443 4.96 -0.52 11.86
C ALA A 443 3.84 -1.27 11.11
N LYS A 444 4.22 -2.26 10.30
CA LYS A 444 3.33 -3.18 9.61
C LYS A 444 3.75 -4.59 9.95
N THR A 445 3.12 -5.10 11.02
CA THR A 445 3.36 -6.45 11.54
C THR A 445 2.06 -7.22 11.60
N TYR A 446 2.15 -8.48 11.26
CA TYR A 446 1.06 -9.44 11.34
C TYR A 446 1.62 -10.69 12.00
N ILE A 447 1.02 -11.14 13.10
CA ILE A 447 1.45 -12.33 13.83
C ILE A 447 0.25 -13.15 14.27
N SER A 448 0.25 -14.45 13.98
CA SER A 448 -0.81 -15.39 14.35
C SER A 448 -0.24 -16.64 14.98
N ASP A 449 -0.76 -16.97 16.17
CA ASP A 449 -0.57 -18.24 16.88
C ASP A 449 0.89 -18.65 17.13
N ASP A 450 1.85 -17.72 17.16
CA ASP A 450 3.30 -17.97 17.15
C ASP A 450 3.77 -18.89 16.01
N THR A 451 2.92 -19.04 14.99
CA THR A 451 3.15 -20.01 13.91
C THR A 451 3.46 -19.32 12.59
N VAL A 452 2.77 -18.23 12.28
CA VAL A 452 2.96 -17.47 11.05
C VAL A 452 3.00 -15.98 11.34
N GLY A 453 3.90 -15.29 10.67
CA GLY A 453 4.01 -13.83 10.74
C GLY A 453 4.41 -13.20 9.43
N MET A 454 4.22 -11.90 9.35
CA MET A 454 4.65 -11.09 8.22
C MET A 454 5.09 -9.71 8.70
N VAL A 455 6.22 -9.26 8.19
CA VAL A 455 6.72 -7.89 8.33
C VAL A 455 7.04 -7.35 6.95
N GLY A 456 6.71 -6.08 6.70
CA GLY A 456 7.01 -5.49 5.40
C GLY A 456 6.51 -4.07 5.26
N THR A 457 6.15 -3.70 4.05
CA THR A 457 5.72 -2.35 3.70
C THR A 457 4.20 -2.19 3.65
N ILE A 458 3.46 -3.31 3.74
CA ILE A 458 2.04 -3.46 3.43
C ILE A 458 1.16 -2.88 4.54
N ASN A 459 0.44 -1.81 4.26
CA ASN A 459 -0.59 -1.26 5.15
C ASN A 459 -1.95 -1.93 4.90
N MET A 460 -2.85 -1.86 5.90
CA MET A 460 -4.26 -2.24 5.72
C MET A 460 -5.09 -1.10 5.12
N ASP A 461 -4.73 -0.65 3.93
CA ASP A 461 -5.49 0.36 3.18
C ASP A 461 -5.51 0.05 1.67
N TYR A 462 -6.47 0.65 0.95
CA TYR A 462 -6.64 0.42 -0.50
C TYR A 462 -5.41 0.78 -1.32
N ARG A 463 -4.66 1.84 -0.95
CA ARG A 463 -3.47 2.23 -1.71
C ARG A 463 -2.42 1.14 -1.68
N SER A 464 -2.16 0.63 -0.49
CA SER A 464 -1.17 -0.43 -0.28
C SER A 464 -1.62 -1.73 -0.95
N LEU A 465 -2.88 -2.13 -0.74
CA LEU A 465 -3.38 -3.42 -1.19
C LEU A 465 -3.72 -3.49 -2.69
N VAL A 466 -3.86 -2.34 -3.40
CA VAL A 466 -4.35 -2.31 -4.78
C VAL A 466 -3.47 -1.54 -5.74
N HIS A 467 -2.83 -0.44 -5.29
CA HIS A 467 -2.21 0.53 -6.19
C HIS A 467 -0.70 0.57 -6.13
N HIS A 468 -0.12 0.33 -4.95
CA HIS A 468 1.31 0.44 -4.73
C HIS A 468 2.07 -0.84 -5.09
N TYR A 469 3.36 -0.69 -5.41
CA TYR A 469 4.30 -1.79 -5.33
C TYR A 469 4.69 -1.95 -3.87
N GLU A 470 4.48 -3.14 -3.34
CA GLU A 470 4.71 -3.49 -1.94
C GLU A 470 5.57 -4.76 -1.85
N CYS A 471 6.11 -5.02 -0.69
CA CYS A 471 6.75 -6.28 -0.37
C CYS A 471 6.53 -6.66 1.10
N GLY A 472 6.56 -7.96 1.35
CA GLY A 472 6.48 -8.54 2.69
C GLY A 472 7.41 -9.73 2.81
N VAL A 473 7.89 -9.99 4.02
CA VAL A 473 8.58 -11.21 4.39
C VAL A 473 7.60 -12.04 5.19
N TRP A 474 7.04 -13.06 4.54
CA TRP A 474 6.19 -14.05 5.18
C TRP A 474 7.07 -15.11 5.85
N MET A 475 6.74 -15.47 7.09
CA MET A 475 7.53 -16.32 7.96
C MET A 475 6.65 -17.39 8.59
N TYR A 476 7.11 -18.63 8.58
CA TYR A 476 6.44 -19.75 9.20
C TYR A 476 7.37 -20.45 10.17
N LYS A 477 7.00 -20.52 11.46
CA LYS A 477 7.75 -21.14 12.55
C LYS A 477 9.20 -20.67 12.70
N THR A 478 9.49 -19.42 12.33
CA THR A 478 10.80 -18.81 12.56
C THR A 478 10.92 -18.31 13.99
N ALA A 479 12.12 -18.32 14.55
CA ALA A 479 12.38 -17.87 15.94
C ALA A 479 11.95 -16.42 16.18
N CYS A 480 12.12 -15.52 15.19
CA CYS A 480 11.76 -14.11 15.31
C CYS A 480 10.26 -13.82 15.52
N LEU A 481 9.37 -14.80 15.31
CA LEU A 481 7.93 -14.63 15.57
C LEU A 481 7.66 -14.32 17.04
N GLU A 482 8.43 -14.90 17.95
CA GLU A 482 8.32 -14.61 19.37
C GLU A 482 8.71 -13.16 19.69
N ASP A 483 9.74 -12.64 19.04
CA ASP A 483 10.17 -11.24 19.21
C ASP A 483 9.11 -10.27 18.68
N ILE A 484 8.50 -10.58 17.53
CA ILE A 484 7.38 -9.80 16.97
C ILE A 484 6.21 -9.78 17.96
N ARG A 485 5.82 -10.94 18.50
CA ARG A 485 4.73 -11.03 19.49
C ARG A 485 5.04 -10.21 20.74
N ARG A 486 6.23 -10.37 21.30
CA ARG A 486 6.67 -9.62 22.50
C ARG A 486 6.66 -8.10 22.26
N ASP A 487 7.10 -7.66 21.07
CA ASP A 487 7.09 -6.23 20.74
C ASP A 487 5.66 -5.69 20.61
N VAL A 488 4.75 -6.44 19.97
CA VAL A 488 3.33 -6.06 19.90
C VAL A 488 2.70 -6.02 21.30
N GLU A 489 2.94 -7.02 22.15
CA GLU A 489 2.43 -7.06 23.52
C GLU A 489 2.95 -5.88 24.36
N ARG A 490 4.24 -5.55 24.25
CA ARG A 490 4.81 -4.35 24.88
C ARG A 490 4.14 -3.08 24.36
N THR A 491 3.99 -2.96 23.03
CA THR A 491 3.33 -1.80 22.41
C THR A 491 1.90 -1.64 22.93
N LEU A 492 1.15 -2.74 23.13
CA LEU A 492 -0.19 -2.70 23.69
C LEU A 492 -0.26 -2.07 25.08
N THR A 493 0.81 -2.15 25.90
CA THR A 493 0.86 -1.49 27.21
C THR A 493 0.92 0.03 27.12
N GLU A 494 1.32 0.57 25.97
CA GLU A 494 1.40 2.00 25.66
C GLU A 494 0.18 2.51 24.86
N CYS A 495 -0.86 1.67 24.71
CA CYS A 495 -2.04 1.97 23.92
C CYS A 495 -3.29 2.18 24.78
N GLU A 496 -4.25 2.94 24.25
CA GLU A 496 -5.62 3.00 24.75
C GLU A 496 -6.48 1.98 24.01
N GLU A 497 -7.13 1.06 24.72
CA GLU A 497 -8.12 0.16 24.13
C GLU A 497 -9.39 0.94 23.78
N MET A 498 -9.81 0.84 22.53
CA MET A 498 -10.95 1.57 22.00
C MET A 498 -12.27 0.84 22.33
N THR A 499 -13.24 1.61 22.85
CA THR A 499 -14.61 1.15 23.02
C THR A 499 -15.53 1.79 21.97
N PRO A 500 -16.77 1.29 21.78
CA PRO A 500 -17.74 1.95 20.91
C PRO A 500 -18.01 3.42 21.26
N GLU A 501 -17.85 3.78 22.55
CA GLU A 501 -18.01 5.14 23.08
C GLU A 501 -16.81 6.02 22.71
N THR A 502 -15.58 5.58 22.99
CA THR A 502 -14.33 6.34 22.71
C THR A 502 -14.05 6.46 21.21
N ALA A 503 -14.49 5.47 20.42
CA ALA A 503 -14.40 5.51 18.96
C ALA A 503 -15.45 6.43 18.30
N ARG A 504 -16.40 6.99 19.08
CA ARG A 504 -17.50 7.80 18.54
C ARG A 504 -16.99 9.12 17.97
N GLN A 505 -17.29 9.35 16.71
CA GLN A 505 -16.98 10.61 16.03
C GLN A 505 -18.15 11.60 16.10
N SER A 506 -17.84 12.91 16.12
CA SER A 506 -18.85 13.96 15.96
C SER A 506 -19.56 13.88 14.60
N VAL A 507 -20.76 14.46 14.49
CA VAL A 507 -21.57 14.40 13.27
C VAL A 507 -20.80 14.88 12.03
N PRO A 508 -20.11 16.05 12.05
CA PRO A 508 -19.34 16.51 10.90
C PRO A 508 -18.24 15.51 10.46
N LYS A 509 -17.45 14.96 11.42
CA LYS A 509 -16.41 13.97 11.14
C LYS A 509 -17.00 12.69 10.55
N ARG A 510 -18.19 12.26 11.01
CA ARG A 510 -18.89 11.09 10.46
C ARG A 510 -19.34 11.32 9.02
N VAL A 511 -19.80 12.51 8.68
CA VAL A 511 -20.19 12.85 7.28
C VAL A 511 -18.95 12.87 6.39
N ILE A 512 -17.89 13.57 6.80
CA ILE A 512 -16.64 13.65 6.03
C ILE A 512 -16.02 12.26 5.84
N SER A 513 -15.97 11.44 6.91
CA SER A 513 -15.43 10.08 6.81
C SER A 513 -16.31 9.16 5.96
N ALA A 514 -17.64 9.38 5.92
CA ALA A 514 -18.54 8.62 5.05
C ALA A 514 -18.29 8.95 3.57
N ILE A 515 -18.16 10.23 3.24
CA ILE A 515 -17.81 10.68 1.89
C ILE A 515 -16.41 10.17 1.53
N GLY A 516 -15.41 10.37 2.41
CA GLY A 516 -14.05 9.89 2.18
C GLY A 516 -13.96 8.37 1.98
N SER A 517 -14.74 7.57 2.73
CA SER A 517 -14.78 6.12 2.55
C SER A 517 -15.34 5.70 1.19
N LEU A 518 -16.24 6.49 0.61
CA LEU A 518 -16.76 6.23 -0.73
C LEU A 518 -15.66 6.38 -1.79
N PHE A 519 -14.73 7.31 -1.59
CA PHE A 519 -13.65 7.56 -2.53
C PHE A 519 -12.35 6.80 -2.20
N ALA A 520 -12.30 6.13 -1.04
CA ALA A 520 -11.10 5.39 -0.62
C ALA A 520 -10.57 4.39 -1.67
N PRO A 521 -11.41 3.65 -2.43
CA PRO A 521 -10.93 2.76 -3.49
C PRO A 521 -10.31 3.46 -4.69
N MET A 522 -10.51 4.79 -4.82
CA MET A 522 -10.02 5.61 -5.93
C MET A 522 -8.74 6.39 -5.55
N LEU A 523 -8.47 6.51 -4.26
CA LEU A 523 -7.37 7.27 -3.68
C LEU A 523 -6.20 6.37 -3.29
#